data_5526e72b56a646f16626e9297ea395c7
#
_entry.id   5526e72b56a646f16626e9297ea395c7
#
_cell.length_a   1.000
_cell.length_b   1.000
_cell.length_c   1.000
_cell.angle_alpha   90.00
_cell.angle_beta   90.00
_cell.angle_gamma   90.00
#
_symmetry.space_group_name_H-M   'P 1'
#
loop_
_entity.id
_entity.type
_entity.pdbx_description
1 polymer ?
#
loop_
_entity_poly.entity_id
_entity_poly.type
_entity_poly.pdbx_seq_one_letter_code
_entity_poly.pdbx_strand_id
1 'polypeptide(L)'
;MKSCVIISGHSRGLGRALTELYLRQGRKVIGLSRKGWEDSPEKLVEYSIDFTDPEALSVLLSSASWQNNLSDIDELILINNAGTVEPTALAGLQDSEAIIHAININVTAPILLTNAVIAMATQATDIRIAHISSGAGRHAISGWSVYGATKAALDQHAAVIATEQHKHIRIASIAPGVVDTDMQQNIRAADAKLFPDVQNFINMKANNKLQGTTDTAQSIATMIAAAEYGQVVKRDVRE
;
A
#
# COMPACT_ATOMS: atom_id res chain seq x y z
N MET A 1 -24.59 -7.38 -4.88
CA MET A 1 -23.43 -6.59 -5.33
C MET A 1 -22.17 -7.42 -5.05
N LYS A 2 -21.45 -7.80 -6.11
CA LYS A 2 -20.20 -8.57 -5.99
C LYS A 2 -19.06 -7.59 -5.69
N SER A 3 -18.44 -7.72 -4.53
CA SER A 3 -17.37 -6.83 -4.07
C SER A 3 -16.05 -7.59 -3.93
N CYS A 4 -14.97 -7.00 -4.40
CA CYS A 4 -13.62 -7.54 -4.30
C CYS A 4 -12.65 -6.49 -3.78
N VAL A 5 -11.68 -6.93 -2.95
CA VAL A 5 -10.61 -6.07 -2.44
C VAL A 5 -9.26 -6.68 -2.83
N ILE A 6 -8.43 -5.91 -3.51
CA ILE A 6 -7.07 -6.28 -3.86
C ILE A 6 -6.12 -5.61 -2.87
N ILE A 7 -5.23 -6.40 -2.23
CA ILE A 7 -4.29 -5.88 -1.25
C ILE A 7 -2.88 -6.35 -1.57
N SER A 8 -1.98 -5.42 -1.91
CA SER A 8 -0.56 -5.75 -2.00
C SER A 8 0.10 -5.78 -0.62
N GLY A 9 0.97 -6.78 -0.36
CA GLY A 9 1.58 -6.98 0.95
C GLY A 9 0.59 -7.45 2.02
N HIS A 10 -0.36 -8.31 1.64
CA HIS A 10 -1.49 -8.78 2.45
C HIS A 10 -1.13 -9.71 3.62
N SER A 11 0.08 -10.29 3.63
CA SER A 11 0.39 -11.43 4.50
C SER A 11 0.85 -11.07 5.91
N ARG A 12 1.23 -9.82 6.17
CA ARG A 12 1.71 -9.36 7.49
C ARG A 12 1.36 -7.90 7.77
N GLY A 13 1.56 -7.48 9.02
CA GLY A 13 1.42 -6.08 9.47
C GLY A 13 0.06 -5.47 9.12
N LEU A 14 0.07 -4.24 8.60
CA LEU A 14 -1.14 -3.51 8.23
C LEU A 14 -1.92 -4.22 7.11
N GLY A 15 -1.22 -4.78 6.12
CA GLY A 15 -1.87 -5.51 5.02
C GLY A 15 -2.63 -6.73 5.51
N ARG A 16 -2.10 -7.46 6.50
CA ARG A 16 -2.81 -8.58 7.14
C ARG A 16 -4.07 -8.10 7.87
N ALA A 17 -3.95 -7.05 8.67
CA ALA A 17 -5.10 -6.48 9.39
C ALA A 17 -6.21 -6.00 8.45
N LEU A 18 -5.86 -5.37 7.32
CA LEU A 18 -6.81 -5.01 6.27
C LEU A 18 -7.46 -6.25 5.63
N THR A 19 -6.69 -7.27 5.31
CA THR A 19 -7.19 -8.53 4.75
C THR A 19 -8.19 -9.19 5.68
N GLU A 20 -7.83 -9.36 6.95
CA GLU A 20 -8.71 -9.93 7.96
C GLU A 20 -10.01 -9.11 8.14
N LEU A 21 -9.91 -7.78 8.11
CA LEU A 21 -11.05 -6.89 8.22
C LEU A 21 -12.05 -7.10 7.06
N TYR A 22 -11.58 -7.10 5.81
CA TYR A 22 -12.45 -7.25 4.64
C TYR A 22 -13.01 -8.67 4.51
N LEU A 23 -12.26 -9.69 4.90
CA LEU A 23 -12.76 -11.07 4.99
C LEU A 23 -13.88 -11.18 6.03
N ARG A 24 -13.73 -10.59 7.21
CA ARG A 24 -14.81 -10.53 8.24
C ARG A 24 -16.06 -9.80 7.75
N GLN A 25 -15.92 -8.83 6.84
CA GLN A 25 -17.06 -8.17 6.17
C GLN A 25 -17.69 -9.04 5.07
N GLY A 26 -17.19 -10.26 4.85
CA GLY A 26 -17.71 -11.20 3.86
C GLY A 26 -17.26 -10.91 2.43
N ARG A 27 -16.32 -9.98 2.21
CA ARG A 27 -15.81 -9.62 0.88
C ARG A 27 -14.82 -10.67 0.37
N LYS A 28 -14.76 -10.85 -0.96
CA LYS A 28 -13.65 -11.54 -1.61
C LYS A 28 -12.38 -10.68 -1.49
N VAL A 29 -11.26 -11.29 -1.12
CA VAL A 29 -9.96 -10.60 -1.07
C VAL A 29 -8.99 -11.28 -2.03
N ILE A 30 -8.26 -10.48 -2.80
CA ILE A 30 -7.12 -10.92 -3.61
C ILE A 30 -5.86 -10.37 -2.97
N GLY A 31 -5.06 -11.26 -2.42
CA GLY A 31 -3.81 -10.93 -1.74
C GLY A 31 -2.61 -11.15 -2.65
N LEU A 32 -1.71 -10.16 -2.73
CA LEU A 32 -0.44 -10.26 -3.46
C LEU A 32 0.72 -10.09 -2.49
N SER A 33 1.58 -11.10 -2.37
CA SER A 33 2.82 -11.04 -1.59
C SER A 33 3.70 -12.24 -1.90
N ARG A 34 4.95 -12.22 -1.43
CA ARG A 34 5.90 -13.34 -1.62
C ARG A 34 5.50 -14.61 -0.86
N LYS A 35 4.84 -14.45 0.27
CA LYS A 35 4.39 -15.58 1.12
C LYS A 35 2.89 -15.45 1.35
N GLY A 36 2.17 -16.54 1.17
CA GLY A 36 0.75 -16.67 1.51
C GLY A 36 0.54 -16.92 3.01
N TRP A 37 -0.70 -17.16 3.36
CA TRP A 37 -1.11 -17.64 4.69
C TRP A 37 -1.03 -19.16 4.73
N GLU A 38 -0.71 -19.72 5.89
CA GLU A 38 -0.69 -21.20 6.08
C GLU A 38 -2.09 -21.78 5.93
N ASP A 39 -3.10 -21.11 6.51
CA ASP A 39 -4.52 -21.49 6.43
C ASP A 39 -5.30 -20.38 5.74
N SER A 40 -5.32 -20.36 4.41
CA SER A 40 -6.04 -19.36 3.63
C SER A 40 -7.55 -19.58 3.69
N PRO A 41 -8.34 -18.57 4.15
CA PRO A 41 -9.81 -18.65 4.12
C PRO A 41 -10.34 -18.77 2.69
N GLU A 42 -11.52 -19.40 2.53
CA GLU A 42 -12.15 -19.65 1.21
C GLU A 42 -12.27 -18.38 0.33
N LYS A 43 -12.52 -17.23 0.94
CA LYS A 43 -12.70 -15.96 0.21
C LYS A 43 -11.38 -15.21 -0.05
N LEU A 44 -10.22 -15.78 0.34
CA LEU A 44 -8.90 -15.23 0.06
C LEU A 44 -8.27 -15.96 -1.13
N VAL A 45 -8.09 -15.24 -2.23
CA VAL A 45 -7.31 -15.71 -3.38
C VAL A 45 -5.92 -15.11 -3.27
N GLU A 46 -4.88 -15.93 -3.31
CA GLU A 46 -3.51 -15.45 -3.13
C GLU A 46 -2.68 -15.65 -4.39
N TYR A 47 -1.93 -14.62 -4.75
CA TYR A 47 -0.89 -14.68 -5.77
C TYR A 47 0.48 -14.48 -5.11
N SER A 48 1.37 -15.47 -5.29
CA SER A 48 2.77 -15.33 -4.89
C SER A 48 3.50 -14.47 -5.91
N ILE A 49 3.95 -13.28 -5.49
CA ILE A 49 4.62 -12.32 -6.35
C ILE A 49 5.70 -11.56 -5.56
N ASP A 50 6.88 -11.40 -6.17
CA ASP A 50 7.92 -10.49 -5.68
C ASP A 50 7.80 -9.16 -6.43
N PHE A 51 7.52 -8.09 -5.72
CA PHE A 51 7.39 -6.76 -6.30
C PHE A 51 8.75 -6.12 -6.68
N THR A 52 9.87 -6.77 -6.39
CA THR A 52 11.17 -6.37 -6.95
C THR A 52 11.32 -6.76 -8.42
N ASP A 53 10.45 -7.67 -8.93
CA ASP A 53 10.37 -8.13 -10.30
C ASP A 53 9.10 -7.58 -11.00
N PRO A 54 9.20 -6.42 -11.67
CA PRO A 54 8.06 -5.83 -12.37
C PRO A 54 7.61 -6.61 -13.61
N GLU A 55 8.49 -7.43 -14.20
CA GLU A 55 8.13 -8.28 -15.35
C GLU A 55 7.20 -9.40 -14.91
N ALA A 56 7.55 -10.11 -13.84
CA ALA A 56 6.67 -11.12 -13.24
C ALA A 56 5.31 -10.55 -12.85
N LEU A 57 5.27 -9.34 -12.30
CA LEU A 57 4.01 -8.65 -12.02
C LEU A 57 3.20 -8.37 -13.28
N SER A 58 3.82 -7.87 -14.34
CA SER A 58 3.16 -7.60 -15.64
C SER A 58 2.58 -8.87 -16.26
N VAL A 59 3.29 -10.00 -16.17
CA VAL A 59 2.80 -11.31 -16.63
C VAL A 59 1.57 -11.74 -15.83
N LEU A 60 1.60 -11.61 -14.50
CA LEU A 60 0.45 -11.91 -13.66
C LEU A 60 -0.77 -11.07 -14.05
N LEU A 61 -0.62 -9.76 -14.18
CA LEU A 61 -1.70 -8.81 -14.49
C LEU A 61 -2.33 -9.05 -15.87
N SER A 62 -1.57 -9.66 -16.81
CA SER A 62 -2.06 -10.04 -18.14
C SER A 62 -2.67 -11.43 -18.18
N SER A 63 -2.59 -12.21 -17.09
CA SER A 63 -3.03 -13.61 -17.06
C SER A 63 -4.55 -13.78 -17.06
N ALA A 64 -5.02 -14.87 -17.63
CA ALA A 64 -6.43 -15.25 -17.58
C ALA A 64 -6.92 -15.45 -16.12
N SER A 65 -6.06 -15.96 -15.23
CA SER A 65 -6.39 -16.13 -13.81
C SER A 65 -6.71 -14.79 -13.14
N TRP A 66 -5.90 -13.75 -13.40
CA TRP A 66 -6.16 -12.40 -12.91
C TRP A 66 -7.47 -11.85 -13.43
N GLN A 67 -7.71 -11.91 -14.75
CA GLN A 67 -8.90 -11.41 -15.40
C GLN A 67 -10.16 -12.11 -14.91
N ASN A 68 -10.15 -13.46 -14.80
CA ASN A 68 -11.28 -14.24 -14.32
C ASN A 68 -11.63 -13.94 -12.86
N ASN A 69 -10.64 -13.64 -12.01
CA ASN A 69 -10.88 -13.28 -10.62
C ASN A 69 -11.54 -11.91 -10.45
N LEU A 70 -11.48 -11.05 -11.46
CA LEU A 70 -12.04 -9.69 -11.46
C LEU A 70 -13.23 -9.54 -12.41
N SER A 71 -13.70 -10.61 -13.06
CA SER A 71 -14.88 -10.57 -13.88
C SER A 71 -16.15 -10.36 -13.04
N ASP A 72 -17.11 -9.60 -13.57
CA ASP A 72 -18.42 -9.36 -12.96
C ASP A 72 -18.38 -8.78 -11.52
N ILE A 73 -17.42 -7.91 -11.24
CA ILE A 73 -17.31 -7.19 -9.97
C ILE A 73 -18.03 -5.83 -10.07
N ASP A 74 -18.95 -5.57 -9.14
CA ASP A 74 -19.68 -4.30 -9.05
C ASP A 74 -18.89 -3.24 -8.28
N GLU A 75 -18.15 -3.64 -7.23
CA GLU A 75 -17.30 -2.76 -6.41
C GLU A 75 -15.90 -3.37 -6.26
N LEU A 76 -14.89 -2.62 -6.64
CA LEU A 76 -13.49 -3.01 -6.55
C LEU A 76 -12.69 -2.01 -5.71
N ILE A 77 -12.02 -2.52 -4.69
CA ILE A 77 -11.09 -1.73 -3.88
C ILE A 77 -9.67 -2.22 -4.15
N LEU A 78 -8.77 -1.33 -4.55
CA LEU A 78 -7.33 -1.61 -4.64
C LEU A 78 -6.60 -0.89 -3.50
N ILE A 79 -5.87 -1.64 -2.67
CA ILE A 79 -5.02 -1.11 -1.62
C ILE A 79 -3.57 -1.43 -1.93
N ASN A 80 -2.85 -0.46 -2.43
CA ASN A 80 -1.40 -0.51 -2.66
C ASN A 80 -0.69 -0.29 -1.31
N ASN A 81 -0.50 -1.39 -0.55
CA ASN A 81 0.06 -1.38 0.79
C ASN A 81 1.49 -1.92 0.86
N ALA A 82 1.90 -2.80 -0.05
CA ALA A 82 3.28 -3.29 -0.08
C ALA A 82 4.28 -2.14 -0.12
N GLY A 83 5.35 -2.26 0.68
CA GLY A 83 6.37 -1.22 0.72
C GLY A 83 7.58 -1.62 1.56
N THR A 84 8.70 -0.94 1.30
CA THR A 84 9.93 -1.01 2.10
C THR A 84 10.41 0.38 2.45
N VAL A 85 11.09 0.52 3.60
CA VAL A 85 11.79 1.74 4.01
C VAL A 85 13.26 1.73 3.59
N GLU A 86 13.76 0.56 3.15
CA GLU A 86 15.16 0.44 2.70
C GLU A 86 15.37 1.07 1.32
N PRO A 87 16.57 1.61 1.07
CA PRO A 87 17.68 1.74 2.01
C PRO A 87 17.45 2.87 3.02
N THR A 88 17.70 2.57 4.31
CA THR A 88 17.67 3.54 5.40
C THR A 88 19.09 4.02 5.69
N ALA A 89 19.57 5.00 4.93
CA ALA A 89 20.93 5.53 5.01
C ALA A 89 21.01 6.94 4.37
N LEU A 90 22.04 7.69 4.73
CA LEU A 90 22.34 9.00 4.13
C LEU A 90 22.65 8.85 2.62
N ALA A 91 22.29 9.85 1.83
CA ALA A 91 22.63 9.89 0.41
C ALA A 91 24.14 9.78 0.20
N GLY A 92 24.56 8.94 -0.75
CA GLY A 92 25.97 8.60 -0.99
C GLY A 92 26.43 7.34 -0.25
N LEU A 93 25.66 6.85 0.76
CA LEU A 93 25.95 5.64 1.52
C LEU A 93 24.89 4.53 1.26
N GLN A 94 24.00 4.75 0.31
CA GLN A 94 22.91 3.83 -0.03
C GLN A 94 23.36 2.81 -1.06
N ASP A 95 22.96 1.54 -0.86
CA ASP A 95 23.19 0.49 -1.83
C ASP A 95 22.32 0.66 -3.07
N SER A 96 22.92 0.55 -4.26
CA SER A 96 22.23 0.77 -5.54
C SER A 96 21.15 -0.27 -5.82
N GLU A 97 21.37 -1.53 -5.46
CA GLU A 97 20.38 -2.60 -5.64
C GLU A 97 19.18 -2.37 -4.72
N ALA A 98 19.41 -1.98 -3.47
CA ALA A 98 18.35 -1.62 -2.52
C ALA A 98 17.54 -0.41 -3.02
N ILE A 99 18.16 0.58 -3.67
CA ILE A 99 17.44 1.70 -4.31
C ILE A 99 16.51 1.19 -5.39
N ILE A 100 17.00 0.36 -6.32
CA ILE A 100 16.20 -0.21 -7.41
C ILE A 100 15.02 -1.02 -6.85
N HIS A 101 15.27 -1.88 -5.87
CA HIS A 101 14.23 -2.67 -5.20
C HIS A 101 13.17 -1.77 -4.54
N ALA A 102 13.59 -0.69 -3.86
CA ALA A 102 12.65 0.25 -3.26
C ALA A 102 11.75 0.93 -4.28
N ILE A 103 12.30 1.37 -5.42
CA ILE A 103 11.53 1.97 -6.52
C ILE A 103 10.54 0.95 -7.09
N ASN A 104 10.98 -0.29 -7.33
CA ASN A 104 10.11 -1.34 -7.87
C ASN A 104 8.94 -1.65 -6.92
N ILE A 105 9.21 -1.84 -5.63
CA ILE A 105 8.18 -2.18 -4.64
C ILE A 105 7.26 -0.99 -4.37
N ASN A 106 7.83 0.20 -4.13
CA ASN A 106 7.06 1.35 -3.62
C ASN A 106 6.42 2.20 -4.72
N VAL A 107 6.90 2.13 -5.96
CA VAL A 107 6.44 2.99 -7.06
C VAL A 107 5.97 2.17 -8.26
N THR A 108 6.84 1.35 -8.86
CA THR A 108 6.53 0.62 -10.09
C THR A 108 5.34 -0.32 -9.89
N ALA A 109 5.35 -1.15 -8.84
CA ALA A 109 4.28 -2.10 -8.58
C ALA A 109 2.92 -1.43 -8.31
N PRO A 110 2.79 -0.40 -7.45
CA PRO A 110 1.54 0.35 -7.29
C PRO A 110 1.02 0.98 -8.58
N ILE A 111 1.89 1.52 -9.43
CA ILE A 111 1.50 2.12 -10.72
C ILE A 111 0.98 1.03 -11.67
N LEU A 112 1.68 -0.10 -11.80
CA LEU A 112 1.25 -1.21 -12.64
C LEU A 112 -0.10 -1.79 -12.18
N LEU A 113 -0.27 -2.03 -10.88
CA LEU A 113 -1.53 -2.51 -10.30
C LEU A 113 -2.67 -1.53 -10.55
N THR A 114 -2.43 -0.24 -10.32
CA THR A 114 -3.43 0.81 -10.55
C THR A 114 -3.84 0.88 -12.01
N ASN A 115 -2.87 0.89 -12.93
CA ASN A 115 -3.15 0.92 -14.36
C ASN A 115 -3.95 -0.31 -14.83
N ALA A 116 -3.58 -1.51 -14.36
CA ALA A 116 -4.29 -2.74 -14.71
C ALA A 116 -5.73 -2.74 -14.20
N VAL A 117 -5.98 -2.26 -12.96
CA VAL A 117 -7.32 -2.16 -12.39
C VAL A 117 -8.17 -1.14 -13.14
N ILE A 118 -7.62 0.03 -13.47
CA ILE A 118 -8.32 1.07 -14.24
C ILE A 118 -8.66 0.57 -15.65
N ALA A 119 -7.74 -0.13 -16.32
CA ALA A 119 -7.96 -0.67 -17.66
C ALA A 119 -9.08 -1.74 -17.73
N MET A 120 -9.36 -2.42 -16.62
CA MET A 120 -10.44 -3.40 -16.51
C MET A 120 -11.78 -2.78 -16.11
N ALA A 121 -11.81 -1.49 -15.78
CA ALA A 121 -13.02 -0.82 -15.33
C ALA A 121 -14.10 -0.81 -16.41
N THR A 122 -15.31 -1.25 -16.05
CA THR A 122 -16.51 -1.03 -16.85
C THR A 122 -17.26 0.17 -16.31
N GLN A 123 -18.25 0.67 -17.06
CA GLN A 123 -19.10 1.79 -16.59
C GLN A 123 -19.96 1.42 -15.36
N ALA A 124 -20.09 0.14 -15.05
CA ALA A 124 -20.88 -0.36 -13.92
C ALA A 124 -20.04 -0.60 -12.65
N THR A 125 -18.71 -0.56 -12.74
CA THR A 125 -17.82 -0.89 -11.61
C THR A 125 -17.44 0.37 -10.82
N ASP A 126 -17.79 0.40 -9.52
CA ASP A 126 -17.26 1.41 -8.59
C ASP A 126 -15.85 1.02 -8.13
N ILE A 127 -14.83 1.78 -8.50
CA ILE A 127 -13.44 1.52 -8.17
C ILE A 127 -12.92 2.53 -7.17
N ARG A 128 -12.35 2.02 -6.07
CA ARG A 128 -11.70 2.84 -5.04
C ARG A 128 -10.25 2.40 -4.88
N ILE A 129 -9.32 3.32 -5.08
CA ILE A 129 -7.88 3.04 -5.03
C ILE A 129 -7.26 3.79 -3.86
N ALA A 130 -6.56 3.08 -2.99
CA ALA A 130 -5.81 3.63 -1.88
C ALA A 130 -4.32 3.33 -2.03
N HIS A 131 -3.49 4.36 -2.15
CA HIS A 131 -2.05 4.22 -1.95
C HIS A 131 -1.71 4.41 -0.48
N ILE A 132 -1.06 3.43 0.15
CA ILE A 132 -0.52 3.60 1.50
C ILE A 132 0.79 4.38 1.38
N SER A 133 0.69 5.68 1.65
CA SER A 133 1.78 6.64 1.63
C SER A 133 2.44 6.76 3.01
N SER A 134 3.06 7.88 3.28
CA SER A 134 3.74 8.19 4.54
C SER A 134 3.88 9.70 4.70
N GLY A 135 3.99 10.16 5.94
CA GLY A 135 4.46 11.51 6.25
C GLY A 135 5.83 11.83 5.63
N ALA A 136 6.67 10.82 5.42
CA ALA A 136 7.97 10.98 4.76
C ALA A 136 7.88 11.41 3.28
N GLY A 137 6.75 11.20 2.62
CA GLY A 137 6.50 11.76 1.27
C GLY A 137 6.15 13.26 1.28
N ARG A 138 5.87 13.82 2.46
CA ARG A 138 5.40 15.21 2.66
C ARG A 138 6.36 16.05 3.48
N HIS A 139 7.25 15.40 4.25
CA HIS A 139 8.24 16.02 5.11
C HIS A 139 9.59 15.35 4.93
N ALA A 140 10.67 16.15 4.91
CA ALA A 140 12.03 15.64 4.79
C ALA A 140 12.46 14.93 6.09
N ILE A 141 12.97 13.71 5.97
CA ILE A 141 13.55 12.93 7.05
C ILE A 141 14.95 12.49 6.62
N SER A 142 15.96 12.82 7.41
CA SER A 142 17.36 12.49 7.11
C SER A 142 17.54 10.96 7.06
N GLY A 143 18.25 10.46 6.03
CA GLY A 143 18.43 9.01 5.79
C GLY A 143 17.30 8.34 5.01
N TRP A 144 16.21 9.04 4.66
CA TRP A 144 15.09 8.53 3.89
C TRP A 144 14.89 9.23 2.54
N SER A 145 15.98 9.63 1.87
CA SER A 145 15.88 10.29 0.56
C SER A 145 15.15 9.45 -0.48
N VAL A 146 15.42 8.13 -0.54
CA VAL A 146 14.74 7.19 -1.45
C VAL A 146 13.29 6.93 -0.98
N TYR A 147 13.11 6.55 0.29
CA TYR A 147 11.77 6.27 0.82
C TYR A 147 10.83 7.47 0.68
N GLY A 148 11.27 8.65 1.08
CA GLY A 148 10.51 9.90 0.94
C GLY A 148 10.13 10.18 -0.51
N ALA A 149 11.09 10.06 -1.44
CA ALA A 149 10.84 10.23 -2.88
C ALA A 149 9.79 9.23 -3.39
N THR A 150 9.85 7.95 -2.99
CA THR A 150 8.87 6.94 -3.42
C THR A 150 7.45 7.26 -2.90
N LYS A 151 7.32 7.73 -1.67
CA LYS A 151 6.02 8.09 -1.10
C LYS A 151 5.45 9.39 -1.67
N ALA A 152 6.32 10.35 -1.98
CA ALA A 152 5.92 11.55 -2.74
C ALA A 152 5.45 11.20 -4.17
N ALA A 153 6.08 10.22 -4.82
CA ALA A 153 5.65 9.72 -6.12
C ALA A 153 4.22 9.15 -6.07
N LEU A 154 3.86 8.38 -5.02
CA LEU A 154 2.51 7.87 -4.83
C LEU A 154 1.49 9.01 -4.57
N ASP A 155 1.86 10.00 -3.77
CA ASP A 155 1.03 11.18 -3.51
C ASP A 155 0.75 11.94 -4.83
N GLN A 156 1.76 12.09 -5.70
CA GLN A 156 1.62 12.75 -6.98
C GLN A 156 0.86 11.92 -8.00
N HIS A 157 1.11 10.60 -8.06
CA HIS A 157 0.39 9.68 -8.95
C HIS A 157 -1.12 9.71 -8.65
N ALA A 158 -1.51 9.63 -7.38
CA ALA A 158 -2.91 9.74 -6.99
C ALA A 158 -3.52 11.09 -7.39
N ALA A 159 -2.77 12.18 -7.19
CA ALA A 159 -3.23 13.53 -7.55
C ALA A 159 -3.48 13.69 -9.05
N VAL A 160 -2.61 13.13 -9.90
CA VAL A 160 -2.79 13.18 -11.36
C VAL A 160 -4.01 12.38 -11.79
N ILE A 161 -4.16 11.12 -11.34
CA ILE A 161 -5.32 10.27 -11.71
C ILE A 161 -6.64 10.93 -11.28
N ALA A 162 -6.67 11.59 -10.12
CA ALA A 162 -7.87 12.32 -9.68
C ALA A 162 -8.29 13.44 -10.64
N THR A 163 -7.36 14.00 -11.45
CA THR A 163 -7.68 15.01 -12.46
C THR A 163 -8.20 14.44 -13.78
N GLU A 164 -8.01 13.15 -14.02
CA GLU A 164 -8.43 12.48 -15.27
C GLU A 164 -9.94 12.24 -15.38
N GLN A 165 -10.70 12.62 -14.34
CA GLN A 165 -12.18 12.64 -14.30
C GLN A 165 -12.84 11.30 -14.67
N HIS A 166 -12.24 10.19 -14.26
CA HIS A 166 -12.85 8.88 -14.39
C HIS A 166 -14.14 8.79 -13.55
N LYS A 167 -15.30 8.69 -14.16
CA LYS A 167 -16.61 8.80 -13.49
C LYS A 167 -16.84 7.78 -12.36
N HIS A 168 -16.19 6.61 -12.44
CA HIS A 168 -16.39 5.48 -11.53
C HIS A 168 -15.13 5.14 -10.72
N ILE A 169 -14.08 5.98 -10.80
CA ILE A 169 -12.80 5.74 -10.12
C ILE A 169 -12.56 6.86 -9.12
N ARG A 170 -12.28 6.49 -7.90
CA ARG A 170 -11.90 7.39 -6.81
C ARG A 170 -10.56 6.94 -6.24
N ILE A 171 -9.64 7.85 -6.07
CA ILE A 171 -8.29 7.54 -5.59
C ILE A 171 -7.86 8.49 -4.49
N ALA A 172 -7.16 7.96 -3.49
CA ALA A 172 -6.47 8.75 -2.50
C ALA A 172 -5.13 8.11 -2.09
N SER A 173 -4.22 8.97 -1.65
CA SER A 173 -2.96 8.59 -1.02
C SER A 173 -3.08 8.86 0.49
N ILE A 174 -2.98 7.80 1.29
CA ILE A 174 -3.29 7.79 2.72
C ILE A 174 -2.01 7.55 3.52
N ALA A 175 -1.61 8.50 4.36
CA ALA A 175 -0.58 8.29 5.36
C ALA A 175 -1.20 7.56 6.57
N PRO A 176 -0.73 6.34 6.92
CA PRO A 176 -1.34 5.53 7.97
C PRO A 176 -0.90 5.93 9.39
N GLY A 177 -0.09 6.98 9.54
CA GLY A 177 0.59 7.29 10.80
C GLY A 177 1.77 6.35 11.06
N VAL A 178 2.19 6.23 12.32
CA VAL A 178 3.31 5.36 12.73
C VAL A 178 2.72 4.07 13.32
N VAL A 179 2.63 3.03 12.48
CA VAL A 179 1.94 1.77 12.80
C VAL A 179 2.92 0.75 13.35
N ASP A 180 2.59 0.09 14.48
CA ASP A 180 3.44 -0.91 15.14
C ASP A 180 3.51 -2.22 14.32
N THR A 181 4.54 -2.33 13.48
CA THR A 181 4.80 -3.43 12.55
C THR A 181 6.28 -3.82 12.56
N ASP A 182 6.62 -4.94 11.91
CA ASP A 182 8.03 -5.35 11.69
C ASP A 182 8.84 -4.24 11.00
N MET A 183 8.22 -3.47 10.09
CA MET A 183 8.87 -2.31 9.46
C MET A 183 9.37 -1.31 10.52
N GLN A 184 8.58 -1.06 11.56
CA GLN A 184 8.99 -0.20 12.67
C GLN A 184 10.12 -0.80 13.51
N GLN A 185 10.18 -2.13 13.64
CA GLN A 185 11.32 -2.79 14.31
C GLN A 185 12.61 -2.55 13.52
N ASN A 186 12.56 -2.73 12.19
CA ASN A 186 13.71 -2.47 11.31
C ASN A 186 14.17 -1.01 11.39
N ILE A 187 13.25 -0.04 11.38
CA ILE A 187 13.56 1.38 11.53
C ILE A 187 14.31 1.65 12.85
N ARG A 188 13.84 1.09 13.96
CA ARG A 188 14.47 1.27 15.28
C ARG A 188 15.79 0.51 15.44
N ALA A 189 16.07 -0.46 14.59
CA ALA A 189 17.35 -1.20 14.55
C ALA A 189 18.39 -0.55 13.62
N ALA A 190 18.04 0.53 12.90
CA ALA A 190 18.96 1.22 12.01
C ALA A 190 20.14 1.86 12.77
N ASP A 191 21.31 1.88 12.12
CA ASP A 191 22.49 2.57 12.66
C ASP A 191 22.25 4.09 12.70
N ALA A 192 22.38 4.69 13.88
CA ALA A 192 22.21 6.13 14.09
C ALA A 192 23.16 7.00 13.23
N LYS A 193 24.28 6.46 12.79
CA LYS A 193 25.21 7.15 11.87
C LYS A 193 24.62 7.24 10.45
N LEU A 194 23.83 6.26 10.04
CA LEU A 194 23.18 6.19 8.73
C LEU A 194 21.78 6.81 8.75
N PHE A 195 21.11 6.72 9.90
CA PHE A 195 19.75 7.24 10.12
C PHE A 195 19.69 8.08 11.41
N PRO A 196 20.02 9.37 11.34
CA PRO A 196 20.08 10.24 12.52
C PRO A 196 18.76 10.35 13.30
N ASP A 197 17.62 10.19 12.61
CA ASP A 197 16.29 10.28 13.23
C ASP A 197 15.85 9.02 13.99
N VAL A 198 16.65 7.95 14.04
CA VAL A 198 16.31 6.66 14.68
C VAL A 198 15.82 6.85 16.13
N GLN A 199 16.42 7.77 16.88
CA GLN A 199 16.06 8.01 18.28
C GLN A 199 14.62 8.49 18.44
N ASN A 200 14.09 9.23 17.48
CA ASN A 200 12.69 9.66 17.48
C ASN A 200 11.73 8.46 17.42
N PHE A 201 12.03 7.46 16.60
CA PHE A 201 11.22 6.23 16.48
C PHE A 201 11.33 5.33 17.70
N ILE A 202 12.51 5.25 18.33
CA ILE A 202 12.70 4.56 19.61
C ILE A 202 11.83 5.22 20.69
N ASN A 203 11.88 6.56 20.79
CA ASN A 203 11.08 7.33 21.75
C ASN A 203 9.58 7.19 21.50
N MET A 204 9.12 7.13 20.24
CA MET A 204 7.70 6.90 19.92
C MET A 204 7.22 5.56 20.48
N LYS A 205 8.00 4.49 20.34
CA LYS A 205 7.66 3.17 20.89
C LYS A 205 7.65 3.21 22.43
N ALA A 206 8.69 3.76 23.04
CA ALA A 206 8.80 3.85 24.50
C ALA A 206 7.65 4.63 25.15
N ASN A 207 7.10 5.63 24.44
CA ASN A 207 5.99 6.47 24.91
C ASN A 207 4.62 6.00 24.41
N ASN A 208 4.48 4.77 23.91
CA ASN A 208 3.22 4.20 23.41
C ASN A 208 2.52 5.07 22.35
N LYS A 209 3.29 5.75 21.47
CA LYS A 209 2.75 6.61 20.40
C LYS A 209 2.54 5.88 19.07
N LEU A 210 2.80 4.57 19.01
CA LEU A 210 2.54 3.77 17.83
C LEU A 210 1.06 3.35 17.77
N GLN A 211 0.50 3.38 16.57
CA GLN A 211 -0.87 2.93 16.33
C GLN A 211 -0.92 1.41 16.15
N GLY A 212 -1.98 0.78 16.63
CA GLY A 212 -2.24 -0.64 16.37
C GLY A 212 -2.61 -0.89 14.90
N THR A 213 -2.20 -2.04 14.36
CA THR A 213 -2.52 -2.41 12.98
C THR A 213 -4.03 -2.53 12.75
N THR A 214 -4.77 -3.07 13.71
CA THR A 214 -6.24 -3.26 13.62
C THR A 214 -6.97 -1.92 13.57
N ASP A 215 -6.64 -0.99 14.45
CA ASP A 215 -7.29 0.33 14.50
C ASP A 215 -6.96 1.15 13.25
N THR A 216 -5.70 1.09 12.80
CA THR A 216 -5.28 1.73 11.54
C THR A 216 -6.00 1.14 10.34
N ALA A 217 -6.15 -0.18 10.27
CA ALA A 217 -6.89 -0.85 9.20
C ALA A 217 -8.37 -0.43 9.19
N GLN A 218 -8.99 -0.34 10.37
CA GLN A 218 -10.37 0.12 10.50
C GLN A 218 -10.53 1.58 10.04
N SER A 219 -9.63 2.46 10.43
CA SER A 219 -9.63 3.88 10.01
C SER A 219 -9.51 4.01 8.49
N ILE A 220 -8.55 3.29 7.87
CA ILE A 220 -8.36 3.28 6.41
C ILE A 220 -9.61 2.75 5.71
N ALA A 221 -10.16 1.62 6.15
CA ALA A 221 -11.36 1.05 5.56
C ALA A 221 -12.57 1.99 5.66
N THR A 222 -12.72 2.69 6.79
CA THR A 222 -13.77 3.70 6.99
C THR A 222 -13.59 4.87 6.02
N MET A 223 -12.36 5.37 5.83
CA MET A 223 -12.08 6.42 4.85
C MET A 223 -12.43 5.97 3.43
N ILE A 224 -12.02 4.76 3.04
CA ILE A 224 -12.29 4.22 1.70
C ILE A 224 -13.80 4.03 1.48
N ALA A 225 -14.56 3.66 2.50
CA ALA A 225 -16.01 3.44 2.41
C ALA A 225 -16.82 4.75 2.33
N ALA A 226 -16.25 5.87 2.72
CA ALA A 226 -16.95 7.17 2.75
C ALA A 226 -17.44 7.59 1.36
N ALA A 227 -18.61 8.22 1.29
CA ALA A 227 -19.20 8.69 0.03
C ALA A 227 -18.33 9.74 -0.68
N GLU A 228 -17.65 10.58 0.12
CA GLU A 228 -16.74 11.64 -0.33
C GLU A 228 -15.30 11.14 -0.61
N TYR A 229 -15.04 9.83 -0.55
CA TYR A 229 -13.72 9.28 -0.85
C TYR A 229 -13.21 9.76 -2.22
N GLY A 230 -11.97 10.25 -2.25
CA GLY A 230 -11.34 10.79 -3.46
C GLY A 230 -11.52 12.29 -3.67
N GLN A 231 -12.40 12.98 -2.92
CA GLN A 231 -12.50 14.46 -3.00
C GLN A 231 -11.25 15.13 -2.42
N VAL A 232 -10.70 14.58 -1.34
CA VAL A 232 -9.40 14.96 -0.80
C VAL A 232 -8.42 13.82 -1.10
N VAL A 233 -7.45 14.08 -1.98
CA VAL A 233 -6.56 13.05 -2.50
C VAL A 233 -5.46 12.66 -1.51
N LYS A 234 -4.89 13.63 -0.77
CA LYS A 234 -3.84 13.39 0.23
C LYS A 234 -4.46 13.40 1.61
N ARG A 235 -4.52 12.22 2.24
CA ARG A 235 -5.16 11.98 3.55
C ARG A 235 -4.15 11.51 4.58
N ASP A 236 -4.49 11.72 5.84
CA ASP A 236 -3.80 11.14 7.00
C ASP A 236 -4.84 10.51 7.93
N VAL A 237 -4.57 9.31 8.46
CA VAL A 237 -5.53 8.62 9.37
C VAL A 237 -5.74 9.35 10.71
N ARG A 238 -4.90 10.34 11.01
CA ARG A 238 -4.95 11.15 12.24
C ARG A 238 -5.82 12.41 12.11
N GLU A 239 -6.29 12.71 10.91
CA GLU A 239 -7.26 13.76 10.61
C GLU A 239 -8.69 13.18 10.78
#